data_d70851744ff51b77d1d0f8603c5106dd
#
_entry.id   d70851744ff51b77d1d0f8603c5106dd
#
_cell.length_a   1.000
_cell.length_b   1.000
_cell.length_c   1.000
_cell.angle_alpha   90.00
_cell.angle_beta   90.00
_cell.angle_gamma   90.00
#
_symmetry.space_group_name_H-M   'P 1'
#
loop_
_entity.id
_entity.type
_entity.pdbx_description
1 polymer ?
#
loop_
_entity_poly.entity_id
_entity_poly.type
_entity_poly.pdbx_seq_one_letter_code
_entity_poly.pdbx_strand_id
1 'polypeptide(L)'
;GMEYRPVIDLRHPGVRRILRLYAPVAMGIGFSIMGIVLDRNLASRLPSSALSTMRYATTLIQFPLGLVAAAVSFAVLPTLSRQASAGDESAFQRTLAMGIKVVLLLIVPATAGLAALAQPVVVVLFQHGSFAAQDTQAVARALLLYLPVLPAAAIDQMLLFAFYAHKRTLAPNLVQGAAVGIYAITALSLLALNLGVSALVLGNSAQWVG
;
A
#
# COMPACT_ATOMS: atom_id res chain seq x y z
N GLY A 1 -14.08 -44.04 24.92
CA GLY A 1 -13.13 -42.95 24.94
C GLY A 1 -12.56 -42.76 23.55
N MET A 2 -12.67 -41.54 22.97
CA MET A 2 -11.99 -41.22 21.70
C MET A 2 -10.53 -40.91 22.05
N GLU A 3 -9.63 -41.78 21.59
CA GLU A 3 -8.18 -41.46 21.65
C GLU A 3 -7.83 -40.49 20.54
N TYR A 4 -7.45 -39.30 20.91
CA TYR A 4 -6.94 -38.27 19.97
C TYR A 4 -5.48 -38.62 19.65
N ARG A 5 -5.22 -39.13 18.44
CA ARG A 5 -3.86 -39.30 17.92
C ARG A 5 -3.57 -38.17 16.93
N PRO A 6 -2.63 -37.25 17.23
CA PRO A 6 -2.24 -36.25 16.25
C PRO A 6 -1.49 -36.95 15.10
N VAL A 7 -2.09 -36.93 13.91
CA VAL A 7 -1.47 -37.45 12.67
C VAL A 7 -1.11 -36.27 11.81
N ILE A 8 0.18 -36.02 11.57
CA ILE A 8 0.66 -35.03 10.61
C ILE A 8 0.82 -35.73 9.24
N ASP A 9 -0.24 -35.70 8.44
CA ASP A 9 -0.21 -36.21 7.08
C ASP A 9 -0.29 -35.07 6.07
N LEU A 10 0.88 -34.61 5.58
CA LEU A 10 1.00 -33.57 4.56
C LEU A 10 0.47 -34.00 3.16
N ARG A 11 0.24 -35.33 2.96
CA ARG A 11 -0.29 -35.87 1.70
C ARG A 11 -1.82 -35.94 1.69
N HIS A 12 -2.46 -35.69 2.82
CA HIS A 12 -3.91 -35.68 2.91
C HIS A 12 -4.52 -34.70 1.92
N PRO A 13 -5.55 -35.09 1.12
CA PRO A 13 -6.14 -34.20 0.10
C PRO A 13 -6.64 -32.86 0.65
N GLY A 14 -7.12 -32.83 1.89
CA GLY A 14 -7.50 -31.61 2.61
C GLY A 14 -6.33 -30.65 2.85
N VAL A 15 -5.16 -31.19 3.24
CA VAL A 15 -3.95 -30.38 3.45
C VAL A 15 -3.46 -29.79 2.13
N ARG A 16 -3.45 -30.58 1.04
CA ARG A 16 -3.11 -30.07 -0.30
C ARG A 16 -4.04 -28.97 -0.77
N ARG A 17 -5.35 -29.09 -0.49
CA ARG A 17 -6.33 -28.06 -0.83
C ARG A 17 -6.06 -26.77 -0.07
N ILE A 18 -5.79 -26.88 1.24
CA ILE A 18 -5.43 -25.73 2.08
C ILE A 18 -4.16 -25.07 1.56
N LEU A 19 -3.08 -25.83 1.34
CA LEU A 19 -1.82 -25.29 0.83
C LEU A 19 -1.99 -24.57 -0.51
N ARG A 20 -2.80 -25.11 -1.43
CA ARG A 20 -3.06 -24.47 -2.73
C ARG A 20 -3.83 -23.15 -2.58
N LEU A 21 -4.72 -23.04 -1.61
CA LEU A 21 -5.46 -21.80 -1.32
C LEU A 21 -4.59 -20.76 -0.61
N TYR A 22 -3.70 -21.21 0.28
CA TYR A 22 -2.84 -20.31 1.05
C TYR A 22 -1.56 -19.89 0.31
N ALA A 23 -1.08 -20.67 -0.67
CA ALA A 23 0.14 -20.36 -1.41
C ALA A 23 0.12 -18.95 -2.05
N PRO A 24 -0.96 -18.50 -2.73
CA PRO A 24 -1.01 -17.13 -3.25
C PRO A 24 -0.93 -16.06 -2.16
N VAL A 25 -1.58 -16.31 -1.02
CA VAL A 25 -1.57 -15.39 0.12
C VAL A 25 -0.16 -15.32 0.73
N ALA A 26 0.48 -16.46 0.91
CA ALA A 26 1.86 -16.53 1.42
C ALA A 26 2.85 -15.83 0.49
N MET A 27 2.68 -15.95 -0.84
CA MET A 27 3.49 -15.21 -1.82
C MET A 27 3.30 -13.70 -1.69
N GLY A 28 2.06 -13.21 -1.56
CA GLY A 28 1.78 -11.79 -1.35
C GLY A 28 2.43 -11.24 -0.07
N ILE A 29 2.33 -11.99 1.03
CA ILE A 29 3.03 -11.64 2.28
C ILE A 29 4.55 -11.65 2.06
N GLY A 30 5.09 -12.63 1.35
CA GLY A 30 6.52 -12.70 1.02
C GLY A 30 7.01 -11.48 0.24
N PHE A 31 6.28 -11.04 -0.78
CA PHE A 31 6.60 -9.82 -1.54
C PHE A 31 6.52 -8.57 -0.66
N SER A 32 5.51 -8.46 0.20
CA SER A 32 5.39 -7.33 1.13
C SER A 32 6.58 -7.27 2.10
N ILE A 33 6.97 -8.40 2.68
CA ILE A 33 8.14 -8.49 3.57
C ILE A 33 9.41 -8.14 2.80
N MET A 34 9.58 -8.63 1.58
CA MET A 34 10.74 -8.31 0.74
C MET A 34 10.82 -6.80 0.47
N GLY A 35 9.70 -6.14 0.17
CA GLY A 35 9.64 -4.69 0.02
C GLY A 35 10.10 -3.96 1.28
N ILE A 36 9.60 -4.35 2.46
CA ILE A 36 10.00 -3.76 3.75
C ILE A 36 11.48 -3.97 4.03
N VAL A 37 12.02 -5.16 3.76
CA VAL A 37 13.45 -5.47 3.99
C VAL A 37 14.33 -4.64 3.05
N LEU A 38 13.94 -4.53 1.77
CA LEU A 38 14.64 -3.68 0.81
C LEU A 38 14.64 -2.22 1.23
N ASP A 39 13.48 -1.68 1.61
CA ASP A 39 13.33 -0.30 2.07
C ASP A 39 14.24 -0.02 3.27
N ARG A 40 14.22 -0.87 4.29
CA ARG A 40 15.08 -0.75 5.47
C ARG A 40 16.58 -0.88 5.12
N ASN A 41 16.95 -1.81 4.25
CA ASN A 41 18.33 -1.99 3.82
C ASN A 41 18.84 -0.77 3.05
N LEU A 42 18.04 -0.22 2.15
CA LEU A 42 18.39 0.98 1.39
C LEU A 42 18.44 2.21 2.31
N ALA A 43 17.47 2.36 3.21
CA ALA A 43 17.44 3.46 4.18
C ALA A 43 18.62 3.42 5.17
N SER A 44 19.15 2.23 5.51
CA SER A 44 20.32 2.11 6.38
C SER A 44 21.63 2.65 5.79
N ARG A 45 21.66 2.88 4.47
CA ARG A 45 22.79 3.52 3.77
C ARG A 45 22.75 5.06 3.84
N LEU A 46 21.68 5.62 4.36
CA LEU A 46 21.43 7.05 4.52
C LEU A 46 21.62 7.46 6.00
N PRO A 47 21.68 8.76 6.31
CA PRO A 47 21.72 9.25 7.68
C PRO A 47 20.60 8.62 8.53
N SER A 48 20.85 8.42 9.82
CA SER A 48 19.93 7.74 10.76
C SER A 48 18.53 8.38 10.84
N SER A 49 18.41 9.66 10.51
CA SER A 49 17.13 10.39 10.42
C SER A 49 16.28 10.02 9.21
N ALA A 50 16.86 9.42 8.17
CA ALA A 50 16.16 9.14 6.91
C ALA A 50 14.96 8.22 7.11
N LEU A 51 15.15 7.12 7.83
CA LEU A 51 14.10 6.14 8.11
C LEU A 51 12.96 6.75 8.96
N SER A 52 13.32 7.57 9.96
CA SER A 52 12.35 8.29 10.78
C SER A 52 11.53 9.28 9.95
N THR A 53 12.20 10.06 9.11
CA THR A 53 11.56 11.03 8.19
C THR A 53 10.54 10.35 7.28
N MET A 54 10.92 9.24 6.62
CA MET A 54 10.04 8.47 5.77
C MET A 54 8.85 7.90 6.55
N ARG A 55 9.09 7.39 7.76
CA ARG A 55 8.05 6.81 8.62
C ARG A 55 7.01 7.85 9.02
N TYR A 56 7.43 9.05 9.44
CA TYR A 56 6.50 10.12 9.77
C TYR A 56 5.69 10.57 8.56
N ALA A 57 6.32 10.78 7.40
CA ALA A 57 5.64 11.15 6.18
C ALA A 57 4.62 10.09 5.73
N THR A 58 4.99 8.80 5.74
CA THR A 58 4.09 7.70 5.36
C THR A 58 2.94 7.53 6.35
N THR A 59 3.13 7.79 7.64
CA THR A 59 2.03 7.78 8.62
C THR A 59 0.95 8.79 8.26
N LEU A 60 1.34 9.99 7.80
CA LEU A 60 0.39 11.03 7.40
C LEU A 60 -0.41 10.65 6.15
N ILE A 61 0.22 10.03 5.15
CA ILE A 61 -0.50 9.60 3.93
C ILE A 61 -1.39 8.37 4.18
N GLN A 62 -1.06 7.53 5.16
CA GLN A 62 -1.89 6.38 5.50
C GLN A 62 -3.25 6.77 6.08
N PHE A 63 -3.38 7.95 6.69
CA PHE A 63 -4.65 8.40 7.24
C PHE A 63 -5.72 8.56 6.16
N PRO A 64 -5.55 9.39 5.11
CA PRO A 64 -6.54 9.51 4.04
C PRO A 64 -6.72 8.21 3.25
N LEU A 65 -5.66 7.44 3.00
CA LEU A 65 -5.78 6.13 2.33
C LEU A 65 -6.57 5.12 3.16
N GLY A 66 -6.33 5.06 4.47
CA GLY A 66 -7.05 4.17 5.37
C GLY A 66 -8.55 4.50 5.45
N LEU A 67 -8.90 5.79 5.44
CA LEU A 67 -10.29 6.23 5.41
C LEU A 67 -10.99 5.80 4.10
N VAL A 68 -10.32 5.99 2.96
CA VAL A 68 -10.82 5.55 1.65
C VAL A 68 -10.97 4.02 1.62
N ALA A 69 -9.95 3.28 2.07
CA ALA A 69 -9.99 1.82 2.12
C ALA A 69 -11.16 1.31 2.98
N ALA A 70 -11.39 1.92 4.13
CA ALA A 70 -12.53 1.56 4.99
C ALA A 70 -13.88 1.84 4.30
N ALA A 71 -14.04 3.04 3.71
CA ALA A 71 -15.28 3.41 3.01
C ALA A 71 -15.58 2.45 1.84
N VAL A 72 -14.57 2.11 1.04
CA VAL A 72 -14.70 1.17 -0.08
C VAL A 72 -15.02 -0.24 0.43
N SER A 73 -14.33 -0.70 1.47
CA SER A 73 -14.54 -2.03 2.04
C SER A 73 -15.97 -2.24 2.54
N PHE A 74 -16.54 -1.24 3.21
CA PHE A 74 -17.89 -1.34 3.75
C PHE A 74 -19.00 -1.08 2.72
N ALA A 75 -18.80 -0.11 1.80
CA ALA A 75 -19.86 0.33 0.89
C ALA A 75 -19.83 -0.38 -0.47
N VAL A 76 -18.66 -0.59 -1.04
CA VAL A 76 -18.51 -1.00 -2.44
C VAL A 76 -18.24 -2.50 -2.59
N LEU A 77 -17.35 -3.07 -1.77
CA LEU A 77 -16.95 -4.48 -1.88
C LEU A 77 -18.11 -5.48 -1.79
N PRO A 78 -19.13 -5.33 -0.89
CA PRO A 78 -20.25 -6.26 -0.83
C PRO A 78 -21.09 -6.24 -2.13
N THR A 79 -21.25 -5.07 -2.74
CA THR A 79 -22.00 -4.91 -3.98
C THR A 79 -21.23 -5.52 -5.16
N LEU A 80 -19.93 -5.24 -5.29
CA LEU A 80 -19.07 -5.85 -6.30
C LEU A 80 -19.07 -7.38 -6.18
N SER A 81 -18.97 -7.92 -4.96
CA SER A 81 -18.97 -9.37 -4.72
C SER A 81 -20.29 -10.04 -5.11
N ARG A 82 -21.42 -9.38 -4.89
CA ARG A 82 -22.74 -9.89 -5.34
C ARG A 82 -22.85 -9.88 -6.84
N GLN A 83 -22.45 -8.79 -7.51
CA GLN A 83 -22.48 -8.65 -8.96
C GLN A 83 -21.55 -9.64 -9.65
N ALA A 84 -20.33 -9.82 -9.13
CA ALA A 84 -19.38 -10.82 -9.62
C ALA A 84 -19.94 -12.25 -9.48
N SER A 85 -20.59 -12.56 -8.36
CA SER A 85 -21.19 -13.88 -8.12
C SER A 85 -22.43 -14.13 -8.99
N ALA A 86 -23.16 -13.09 -9.37
CA ALA A 86 -24.31 -13.14 -10.27
C ALA A 86 -23.90 -13.17 -11.75
N GLY A 87 -22.62 -12.95 -12.09
CA GLY A 87 -22.14 -12.85 -13.49
C GLY A 87 -22.60 -11.58 -14.20
N ASP A 88 -23.08 -10.56 -13.45
CA ASP A 88 -23.49 -9.28 -14.04
C ASP A 88 -22.27 -8.35 -14.20
N GLU A 89 -21.49 -8.60 -15.24
CA GLU A 89 -20.26 -7.85 -15.51
C GLU A 89 -20.57 -6.38 -15.82
N SER A 90 -21.72 -6.08 -16.43
CA SER A 90 -22.10 -4.71 -16.76
C SER A 90 -22.40 -3.87 -15.52
N ALA A 91 -23.10 -4.44 -14.53
CA ALA A 91 -23.32 -3.79 -13.24
C ALA A 91 -22.02 -3.68 -12.44
N PHE A 92 -21.17 -4.71 -12.48
CA PHE A 92 -19.86 -4.71 -11.85
C PHE A 92 -18.99 -3.54 -12.32
N GLN A 93 -18.85 -3.38 -13.64
CA GLN A 93 -18.05 -2.29 -14.23
C GLN A 93 -18.60 -0.91 -13.87
N ARG A 94 -19.93 -0.73 -13.91
CA ARG A 94 -20.57 0.53 -13.49
C ARG A 94 -20.29 0.84 -12.02
N THR A 95 -20.42 -0.14 -11.15
CA THR A 95 -20.16 0.02 -9.70
C THR A 95 -18.69 0.33 -9.44
N LEU A 96 -17.77 -0.36 -10.12
CA LEU A 96 -16.33 -0.11 -10.02
C LEU A 96 -15.98 1.30 -10.49
N ALA A 97 -16.47 1.72 -11.66
CA ALA A 97 -16.24 3.06 -12.19
C ALA A 97 -16.79 4.16 -11.27
N MET A 98 -17.98 3.94 -10.68
CA MET A 98 -18.55 4.87 -9.70
C MET A 98 -17.70 4.92 -8.43
N GLY A 99 -17.26 3.76 -7.93
CA GLY A 99 -16.37 3.68 -6.77
C GLY A 99 -15.07 4.46 -6.98
N ILE A 100 -14.42 4.29 -8.13
CA ILE A 100 -13.20 5.04 -8.48
C ILE A 100 -13.47 6.55 -8.51
N LYS A 101 -14.60 6.99 -9.11
CA LYS A 101 -14.97 8.41 -9.13
C LYS A 101 -15.15 8.99 -7.73
N VAL A 102 -15.85 8.28 -6.84
CA VAL A 102 -16.07 8.70 -5.46
C VAL A 102 -14.75 8.75 -4.69
N VAL A 103 -13.91 7.74 -4.86
CA VAL A 103 -12.58 7.70 -4.24
C VAL A 103 -11.74 8.90 -4.68
N LEU A 104 -11.69 9.20 -5.98
CA LEU A 104 -10.95 10.34 -6.51
C LEU A 104 -11.53 11.68 -6.02
N LEU A 105 -12.86 11.80 -5.93
CA LEU A 105 -13.52 12.98 -5.41
C LEU A 105 -13.13 13.28 -3.95
N LEU A 106 -12.83 12.25 -3.18
CA LEU A 106 -12.40 12.41 -1.77
C LEU A 106 -10.89 12.59 -1.64
N ILE A 107 -10.10 11.77 -2.35
CA ILE A 107 -8.65 11.73 -2.16
C ILE A 107 -7.94 12.94 -2.79
N VAL A 108 -8.42 13.46 -3.92
CA VAL A 108 -7.79 14.59 -4.60
C VAL A 108 -7.85 15.87 -3.74
N PRO A 109 -9.02 16.29 -3.20
CA PRO A 109 -9.06 17.41 -2.28
C PRO A 109 -8.27 17.17 -0.98
N ALA A 110 -8.31 15.93 -0.44
CA ALA A 110 -7.53 15.57 0.74
C ALA A 110 -6.03 15.70 0.48
N THR A 111 -5.56 15.26 -0.69
CA THR A 111 -4.16 15.41 -1.13
C THR A 111 -3.77 16.88 -1.25
N ALA A 112 -4.60 17.69 -1.90
CA ALA A 112 -4.37 19.13 -2.05
C ALA A 112 -4.35 19.86 -0.69
N GLY A 113 -5.29 19.53 0.20
CA GLY A 113 -5.34 20.07 1.55
C GLY A 113 -4.11 19.70 2.38
N LEU A 114 -3.69 18.42 2.31
CA LEU A 114 -2.50 17.96 3.01
C LEU A 114 -1.22 18.57 2.41
N ALA A 115 -1.18 18.84 1.11
CA ALA A 115 -0.07 19.54 0.48
C ALA A 115 0.03 21.00 0.96
N ALA A 116 -1.09 21.72 0.98
CA ALA A 116 -1.14 23.10 1.46
C ALA A 116 -0.78 23.24 2.95
N LEU A 117 -1.14 22.24 3.75
CA LEU A 117 -0.97 22.21 5.19
C LEU A 117 0.19 21.31 5.64
N ALA A 118 1.07 20.86 4.74
CA ALA A 118 2.11 19.88 5.05
C ALA A 118 2.98 20.29 6.25
N GLN A 119 3.50 21.49 6.23
CA GLN A 119 4.35 21.98 7.33
C GLN A 119 3.56 22.23 8.63
N PRO A 120 2.42 22.96 8.65
CA PRO A 120 1.60 23.11 9.85
C PRO A 120 1.18 21.77 10.48
N VAL A 121 0.78 20.81 9.68
CA VAL A 121 0.36 19.48 10.15
C VAL A 121 1.52 18.75 10.84
N VAL A 122 2.71 18.77 10.25
CA VAL A 122 3.91 18.15 10.85
C VAL A 122 4.28 18.85 12.15
N VAL A 123 4.21 20.20 12.20
CA VAL A 123 4.46 20.98 13.43
C VAL A 123 3.51 20.56 14.55
N VAL A 124 2.21 20.59 14.28
CA VAL A 124 1.19 20.32 15.30
C VAL A 124 1.25 18.89 15.81
N LEU A 125 1.53 17.92 14.93
CA LEU A 125 1.50 16.51 15.31
C LEU A 125 2.82 15.98 15.87
N PHE A 126 3.97 16.53 15.43
CA PHE A 126 5.25 15.89 15.72
C PHE A 126 6.29 16.83 16.36
N GLN A 127 6.17 18.15 16.24
CA GLN A 127 7.19 19.07 16.75
C GLN A 127 7.06 19.27 18.26
N HIS A 128 7.45 18.21 19.03
CA HIS A 128 7.56 18.24 20.48
C HIS A 128 8.72 17.38 20.97
N GLY A 129 9.21 17.67 22.17
CA GLY A 129 10.35 16.97 22.76
C GLY A 129 11.62 17.15 21.95
N SER A 130 12.22 16.06 21.50
CA SER A 130 13.47 16.07 20.73
C SER A 130 13.29 16.33 19.24
N PHE A 131 12.04 16.46 18.72
CA PHE A 131 11.76 16.69 17.32
C PHE A 131 11.96 18.17 16.96
N ALA A 132 13.03 18.50 16.25
CA ALA A 132 13.44 19.84 15.94
C ALA A 132 12.78 20.42 14.68
N ALA A 133 12.92 21.75 14.48
CA ALA A 133 12.41 22.43 13.27
C ALA A 133 13.05 21.90 11.97
N GLN A 134 14.27 21.39 12.02
CA GLN A 134 14.94 20.75 10.89
C GLN A 134 14.25 19.44 10.50
N ASP A 135 13.82 18.65 11.49
CA ASP A 135 13.07 17.39 11.27
C ASP A 135 11.70 17.69 10.66
N THR A 136 11.03 18.75 11.11
CA THR A 136 9.78 19.25 10.53
C THR A 136 9.92 19.51 9.04
N GLN A 137 10.97 20.23 8.63
CA GLN A 137 11.20 20.53 7.21
C GLN A 137 11.51 19.26 6.40
N ALA A 138 12.29 18.35 6.96
CA ALA A 138 12.62 17.09 6.29
C ALA A 138 11.36 16.23 6.08
N VAL A 139 10.52 16.08 7.10
CA VAL A 139 9.26 15.31 7.03
C VAL A 139 8.27 15.99 6.09
N ALA A 140 8.11 17.32 6.14
CA ALA A 140 7.21 18.05 5.25
C ALA A 140 7.63 17.90 3.78
N ARG A 141 8.93 17.98 3.47
CA ARG A 141 9.44 17.74 2.11
C ARG A 141 9.20 16.31 1.65
N ALA A 142 9.48 15.31 2.49
CA ALA A 142 9.20 13.92 2.17
C ALA A 142 7.70 13.70 1.93
N LEU A 143 6.83 14.28 2.76
CA LEU A 143 5.39 14.25 2.60
C LEU A 143 4.96 14.80 1.23
N LEU A 144 5.45 16.00 0.86
CA LEU A 144 5.14 16.63 -0.43
C LEU A 144 5.54 15.77 -1.64
N LEU A 145 6.63 14.99 -1.52
CA LEU A 145 7.05 14.04 -2.57
C LEU A 145 6.16 12.80 -2.65
N TYR A 146 5.55 12.37 -1.54
CA TYR A 146 4.61 11.25 -1.52
C TYR A 146 3.21 11.62 -2.01
N LEU A 147 2.76 12.86 -1.79
CA LEU A 147 1.38 13.28 -2.02
C LEU A 147 0.88 13.10 -3.47
N PRO A 148 1.66 13.36 -4.54
CA PRO A 148 1.20 13.16 -5.92
C PRO A 148 0.76 11.73 -6.23
N VAL A 149 1.23 10.75 -5.47
CA VAL A 149 0.94 9.33 -5.68
C VAL A 149 -0.34 8.89 -4.97
N LEU A 150 -0.84 9.67 -4.01
CA LEU A 150 -2.04 9.31 -3.25
C LEU A 150 -3.25 8.94 -4.12
N PRO A 151 -3.60 9.70 -5.17
CA PRO A 151 -4.71 9.35 -6.05
C PRO A 151 -4.50 8.00 -6.74
N ALA A 152 -3.27 7.70 -7.19
CA ALA A 152 -2.93 6.41 -7.81
C ALA A 152 -3.07 5.26 -6.81
N ALA A 153 -2.53 5.42 -5.59
CA ALA A 153 -2.65 4.45 -4.52
C ALA A 153 -4.11 4.18 -4.11
N ALA A 154 -4.96 5.20 -4.16
CA ALA A 154 -6.38 5.06 -3.87
C ALA A 154 -7.13 4.29 -4.98
N ILE A 155 -6.75 4.49 -6.25
CA ILE A 155 -7.27 3.69 -7.39
C ILE A 155 -6.81 2.24 -7.25
N ASP A 156 -5.53 2.01 -6.98
CA ASP A 156 -4.97 0.67 -6.77
C ASP A 156 -5.73 -0.09 -5.68
N GLN A 157 -6.02 0.56 -4.57
CA GLN A 157 -6.83 -0.01 -3.49
C GLN A 157 -8.23 -0.44 -3.99
N MET A 158 -8.85 0.36 -4.87
CA MET A 158 -10.15 0.05 -5.46
C MET A 158 -10.08 -1.15 -6.41
N LEU A 159 -9.03 -1.22 -7.24
CA LEU A 159 -8.78 -2.34 -8.15
C LEU A 159 -8.49 -3.63 -7.38
N LEU A 160 -7.74 -3.55 -6.29
CA LEU A 160 -7.47 -4.68 -5.40
C LEU A 160 -8.78 -5.29 -4.87
N PHE A 161 -9.73 -4.47 -4.42
CA PHE A 161 -11.04 -4.95 -4.00
C PHE A 161 -11.86 -5.54 -5.16
N ALA A 162 -11.73 -5.04 -6.38
CA ALA A 162 -12.35 -5.63 -7.56
C ALA A 162 -11.82 -7.04 -7.84
N PHE A 163 -10.50 -7.26 -7.73
CA PHE A 163 -9.90 -8.60 -7.82
C PHE A 163 -10.40 -9.54 -6.72
N TYR A 164 -10.51 -9.04 -5.49
CA TYR A 164 -11.04 -9.84 -4.37
C TYR A 164 -12.51 -10.22 -4.56
N ALA A 165 -13.33 -9.34 -5.11
CA ALA A 165 -14.72 -9.62 -5.46
C ALA A 165 -14.84 -10.78 -6.47
N HIS A 166 -13.91 -10.88 -7.42
CA HIS A 166 -13.80 -12.00 -8.37
C HIS A 166 -13.05 -13.23 -7.81
N LYS A 167 -12.65 -13.22 -6.54
CA LYS A 167 -11.84 -14.28 -5.91
C LYS A 167 -10.50 -14.54 -6.64
N ARG A 168 -9.98 -13.56 -7.37
CA ARG A 168 -8.71 -13.64 -8.10
C ARG A 168 -7.60 -13.01 -7.28
N THR A 169 -6.97 -13.79 -6.41
CA THR A 169 -5.91 -13.30 -5.51
C THR A 169 -4.50 -13.37 -6.12
N LEU A 170 -4.30 -14.18 -7.17
CA LEU A 170 -2.98 -14.33 -7.80
C LEU A 170 -2.53 -13.08 -8.56
N ALA A 171 -3.44 -12.46 -9.34
CA ALA A 171 -3.12 -11.30 -10.14
C ALA A 171 -2.58 -10.13 -9.30
N PRO A 172 -3.26 -9.66 -8.23
CA PRO A 172 -2.71 -8.59 -7.40
C PRO A 172 -1.39 -8.95 -6.72
N ASN A 173 -1.17 -10.22 -6.35
CA ASN A 173 0.10 -10.64 -5.77
C ASN A 173 1.27 -10.60 -6.78
N LEU A 174 1.02 -10.91 -8.04
CA LEU A 174 2.03 -10.77 -9.11
C LEU A 174 2.33 -9.31 -9.39
N VAL A 175 1.31 -8.45 -9.43
CA VAL A 175 1.48 -6.99 -9.55
C VAL A 175 2.30 -6.46 -8.36
N GLN A 176 1.99 -6.89 -7.14
CA GLN A 176 2.77 -6.54 -5.95
C GLN A 176 4.25 -6.95 -6.09
N GLY A 177 4.53 -8.14 -6.61
CA GLY A 177 5.89 -8.60 -6.88
C GLY A 177 6.61 -7.73 -7.92
N ALA A 178 5.93 -7.35 -9.01
CA ALA A 178 6.45 -6.43 -10.02
C ALA A 178 6.71 -5.04 -9.42
N ALA A 179 5.78 -4.52 -8.60
CA ALA A 179 5.91 -3.23 -7.94
C ALA A 179 7.15 -3.17 -7.02
N VAL A 180 7.43 -4.25 -6.26
CA VAL A 180 8.66 -4.35 -5.46
C VAL A 180 9.91 -4.34 -6.35
N GLY A 181 9.86 -4.97 -7.53
CA GLY A 181 10.94 -4.93 -8.53
C GLY A 181 11.16 -3.50 -9.06
N ILE A 182 10.10 -2.80 -9.43
CA ILE A 182 10.15 -1.39 -9.87
C ILE A 182 10.74 -0.51 -8.77
N TYR A 183 10.28 -0.69 -7.53
CA TYR A 183 10.83 0.01 -6.38
C TYR A 183 12.34 -0.21 -6.24
N ALA A 184 12.80 -1.46 -6.28
CA ALA A 184 14.21 -1.77 -6.13
C ALA A 184 15.08 -1.12 -7.22
N ILE A 185 14.65 -1.20 -8.48
CA ILE A 185 15.36 -0.62 -9.63
C ILE A 185 15.41 0.91 -9.52
N THR A 186 14.26 1.54 -9.29
CA THR A 186 14.18 3.02 -9.21
C THR A 186 14.91 3.57 -8.01
N ALA A 187 14.76 2.96 -6.83
CA ALA A 187 15.46 3.39 -5.62
C ALA A 187 16.99 3.27 -5.77
N LEU A 188 17.50 2.15 -6.32
CA LEU A 188 18.93 1.96 -6.54
C LEU A 188 19.47 2.95 -7.55
N SER A 189 18.77 3.18 -8.67
CA SER A 189 19.17 4.14 -9.71
C SER A 189 19.23 5.57 -9.15
N LEU A 190 18.23 5.97 -8.36
CA LEU A 190 18.17 7.32 -7.79
C LEU A 190 19.17 7.51 -6.63
N LEU A 191 19.48 6.46 -5.88
CA LEU A 191 20.55 6.51 -4.87
C LEU A 191 21.93 6.69 -5.53
N ALA A 192 22.17 6.09 -6.70
CA ALA A 192 23.38 6.31 -7.47
C ALA A 192 23.56 7.77 -7.92
N LEU A 193 22.45 8.53 -8.02
CA LEU A 193 22.46 9.97 -8.32
C LEU A 193 22.59 10.85 -7.06
N ASN A 194 22.90 10.28 -5.89
CA ASN A 194 23.06 10.97 -4.61
C ASN A 194 21.83 11.80 -4.15
N LEU A 195 20.61 11.41 -4.52
CA LEU A 195 19.39 12.09 -4.13
C LEU A 195 18.95 11.82 -2.67
N GLY A 196 19.71 11.02 -1.93
CA GLY A 196 19.47 10.75 -0.50
C GLY A 196 18.09 10.19 -0.22
N VAL A 197 17.40 10.75 0.79
CA VAL A 197 16.04 10.31 1.20
C VAL A 197 15.04 10.44 0.06
N SER A 198 15.17 11.48 -0.79
CA SER A 198 14.25 11.69 -1.93
C SER A 198 14.29 10.52 -2.92
N ALA A 199 15.43 9.83 -3.05
CA ALA A 199 15.55 8.64 -3.90
C ALA A 199 14.62 7.51 -3.43
N LEU A 200 14.58 7.26 -2.13
CA LEU A 200 13.72 6.22 -1.56
C LEU A 200 12.24 6.60 -1.64
N VAL A 201 11.92 7.86 -1.37
CA VAL A 201 10.56 8.38 -1.46
C VAL A 201 10.03 8.28 -2.89
N LEU A 202 10.81 8.74 -3.88
CA LEU A 202 10.43 8.65 -5.29
C LEU A 202 10.38 7.20 -5.79
N GLY A 203 11.33 6.37 -5.36
CA GLY A 203 11.30 4.94 -5.65
C GLY A 203 10.05 4.27 -5.11
N ASN A 204 9.71 4.52 -3.85
CA ASN A 204 8.49 4.01 -3.23
C ASN A 204 7.23 4.56 -3.91
N SER A 205 7.27 5.80 -4.40
CA SER A 205 6.20 6.39 -5.18
C SER A 205 6.02 5.73 -6.56
N ALA A 206 7.10 5.36 -7.22
CA ALA A 206 7.06 4.74 -8.54
C ALA A 206 6.35 3.39 -8.55
N GLN A 207 6.41 2.62 -7.46
CA GLN A 207 5.71 1.33 -7.35
C GLN A 207 4.18 1.43 -7.40
N TRP A 208 3.60 2.60 -7.12
CA TRP A 208 2.15 2.82 -7.16
C TRP A 208 1.65 3.28 -8.54
N VAL A 209 2.56 3.62 -9.45
CA VAL A 209 2.23 4.14 -10.80
C VAL A 209 2.52 3.10 -11.89
N GLY A 210 3.40 2.15 -11.65
CA GLY A 210 3.76 1.06 -12.57
C GLY A 210 2.95 -0.18 -12.34
#